data_548997de3a0fb11e6af66d78840def82
#
_entry.id   548997de3a0fb11e6af66d78840def82
#
_cell.length_a   1.000
_cell.length_b   1.000
_cell.length_c   1.000
_cell.angle_alpha   90.00
_cell.angle_beta   90.00
_cell.angle_gamma   90.00
#
_symmetry.space_group_name_H-M   'P 1'
#
loop_
_entity.id
_entity.type
_entity.pdbx_description
1 polymer ?
#
loop_
_entity_poly.entity_id
_entity_poly.type
_entity_poly.pdbx_seq_one_letter_code
_entity_poly.pdbx_strand_id
1 'polypeptide(L)'
;ETSRPLEAEEYERLKAALPEALEGCAAAVLSDYGKGVLLRRADGSCLAGDVIAACADRGIPVLADPKLDDWGRYAGAECVTPNSAEFAAVSGCAGETREGMEEAARALCRHIAVPRLLLTRGARGMALFEEDGDPLFIKAEARQVVDVSGAGDTVIAVLAACRACGLSYARAARCANAAAGMVVRKAGTSPVSREEFLYAVRRDGGSAPKIMDLPQLRELVACWRQ
;
A
#
# COMPACT_ATOMS: atom_id res chain seq x y z
N GLU A 1 12.62 -6.79 -21.66
CA GLU A 1 12.54 -6.84 -20.19
C GLU A 1 12.87 -8.24 -19.71
N THR A 2 13.84 -8.39 -18.83
CA THR A 2 14.18 -9.66 -18.19
C THR A 2 13.61 -9.68 -16.77
N SER A 3 12.76 -10.67 -16.46
CA SER A 3 12.23 -10.88 -15.12
C SER A 3 13.09 -11.96 -14.43
N ARG A 4 14.22 -11.56 -13.84
CA ARG A 4 15.12 -12.44 -13.09
C ARG A 4 15.49 -11.81 -11.75
N PRO A 5 15.84 -12.62 -10.74
CA PRO A 5 16.44 -12.08 -9.53
C PRO A 5 17.70 -11.26 -9.83
N LEU A 6 18.04 -10.33 -8.95
CA LEU A 6 19.26 -9.53 -9.05
C LEU A 6 20.50 -10.43 -9.01
N GLU A 7 21.49 -10.13 -9.86
CA GLU A 7 22.83 -10.69 -9.72
C GLU A 7 23.51 -10.15 -8.47
N ALA A 8 24.58 -10.82 -8.02
CA ALA A 8 25.25 -10.48 -6.78
C ALA A 8 25.72 -9.01 -6.75
N GLU A 9 26.34 -8.55 -7.83
CA GLU A 9 26.85 -7.17 -7.93
C GLU A 9 25.73 -6.13 -7.95
N GLU A 10 24.63 -6.40 -8.69
CA GLU A 10 23.45 -5.53 -8.73
C GLU A 10 22.80 -5.39 -7.35
N TYR A 11 22.67 -6.52 -6.66
CA TYR A 11 22.10 -6.58 -5.32
C TYR A 11 22.94 -5.79 -4.30
N GLU A 12 24.25 -6.06 -4.24
CA GLU A 12 25.15 -5.38 -3.30
C GLU A 12 25.20 -3.87 -3.55
N ARG A 13 25.19 -3.45 -4.82
CA ARG A 13 25.14 -2.03 -5.17
C ARG A 13 23.88 -1.35 -4.70
N LEU A 14 22.69 -1.98 -4.91
CA LEU A 14 21.43 -1.42 -4.44
C LEU A 14 21.36 -1.41 -2.92
N LYS A 15 21.80 -2.48 -2.27
CA LYS A 15 21.84 -2.57 -0.81
C LYS A 15 22.75 -1.50 -0.20
N ALA A 16 23.93 -1.27 -0.78
CA ALA A 16 24.85 -0.24 -0.32
C ALA A 16 24.30 1.18 -0.45
N ALA A 17 23.36 1.42 -1.38
CA ALA A 17 22.72 2.72 -1.56
C ALA A 17 21.57 3.00 -0.56
N LEU A 18 21.06 1.99 0.17
CA LEU A 18 19.91 2.15 1.06
C LEU A 18 20.12 3.22 2.14
N PRO A 19 21.27 3.34 2.83
CA PRO A 19 21.43 4.35 3.86
C PRO A 19 21.22 5.78 3.37
N GLU A 20 21.75 6.10 2.20
CA GLU A 20 21.57 7.41 1.55
C GLU A 20 20.15 7.60 1.01
N ALA A 21 19.60 6.56 0.34
CA ALA A 21 18.26 6.61 -0.23
C ALA A 21 17.15 6.78 0.82
N LEU A 22 17.38 6.34 2.05
CA LEU A 22 16.42 6.46 3.17
C LEU A 22 16.61 7.73 3.99
N GLU A 23 17.58 8.56 3.67
CA GLU A 23 17.81 9.81 4.41
C GLU A 23 16.64 10.78 4.20
N GLY A 24 16.06 11.25 5.30
CA GLY A 24 14.89 12.14 5.28
C GLY A 24 13.57 11.50 4.85
N CYS A 25 13.53 10.19 4.59
CA CYS A 25 12.29 9.49 4.25
C CYS A 25 11.39 9.32 5.46
N ALA A 26 10.10 9.63 5.29
CA ALA A 26 9.07 9.47 6.31
C ALA A 26 8.20 8.20 6.11
N ALA A 27 8.28 7.56 4.96
CA ALA A 27 7.69 6.27 4.63
C ALA A 27 8.43 5.64 3.44
N ALA A 28 8.37 4.32 3.30
CA ALA A 28 8.91 3.61 2.14
C ALA A 28 7.82 2.73 1.50
N VAL A 29 7.90 2.60 0.17
CA VAL A 29 6.96 1.78 -0.62
C VAL A 29 7.75 0.75 -1.43
N LEU A 30 7.37 -0.51 -1.31
CA LEU A 30 7.81 -1.61 -2.15
C LEU A 30 6.71 -1.89 -3.18
N SER A 31 6.76 -1.23 -4.34
CA SER A 31 5.85 -1.49 -5.46
C SER A 31 6.44 -2.61 -6.32
N ASP A 32 5.96 -3.83 -6.13
CA ASP A 32 6.45 -5.00 -6.85
C ASP A 32 5.68 -5.20 -8.16
N TYR A 33 6.41 -5.31 -9.26
CA TYR A 33 5.86 -5.63 -10.57
C TYR A 33 6.25 -7.03 -11.05
N GLY A 34 6.86 -7.85 -10.18
CA GLY A 34 7.34 -9.19 -10.55
C GLY A 34 8.49 -9.17 -11.57
N LYS A 35 9.23 -8.05 -11.67
CA LYS A 35 10.31 -7.85 -12.66
C LYS A 35 11.70 -8.28 -12.17
N GLY A 36 11.79 -8.88 -10.99
CA GLY A 36 13.01 -9.49 -10.49
C GLY A 36 13.69 -8.76 -9.33
N VAL A 37 13.59 -7.43 -9.24
CA VAL A 37 14.30 -6.62 -8.24
C VAL A 37 14.00 -7.05 -6.81
N LEU A 38 12.75 -7.38 -6.50
CA LEU A 38 12.30 -7.81 -5.18
C LEU A 38 12.19 -9.33 -5.04
N LEU A 39 12.59 -10.11 -6.05
CA LEU A 39 12.61 -11.56 -5.96
C LEU A 39 13.71 -12.04 -5.01
N ARG A 40 13.41 -13.14 -4.33
CA ARG A 40 14.39 -13.83 -3.49
C ARG A 40 15.46 -14.47 -4.37
N ARG A 41 16.71 -14.28 -4.02
CA ARG A 41 17.86 -14.88 -4.69
C ARG A 41 18.06 -16.34 -4.23
N ALA A 42 18.88 -17.10 -4.96
CA ALA A 42 19.14 -18.49 -4.66
C ALA A 42 19.79 -18.72 -3.28
N ASP A 43 20.50 -17.73 -2.76
CA ASP A 43 21.10 -17.73 -1.42
C ASP A 43 20.10 -17.34 -0.30
N GLY A 44 18.83 -17.09 -0.66
CA GLY A 44 17.78 -16.69 0.25
C GLY A 44 17.74 -15.18 0.54
N SER A 45 18.72 -14.39 0.10
CA SER A 45 18.72 -12.94 0.27
C SER A 45 17.63 -12.27 -0.58
N CYS A 46 17.14 -11.12 -0.15
CA CYS A 46 16.06 -10.39 -0.80
C CYS A 46 16.15 -8.90 -0.50
N LEU A 47 16.20 -8.07 -1.55
CA LEU A 47 16.28 -6.62 -1.38
C LEU A 47 15.09 -6.05 -0.61
N ALA A 48 13.89 -6.64 -0.74
CA ALA A 48 12.74 -6.23 0.04
C ALA A 48 12.99 -6.36 1.55
N GLY A 49 13.56 -7.49 1.99
CA GLY A 49 13.93 -7.69 3.39
C GLY A 49 14.98 -6.71 3.90
N ASP A 50 15.99 -6.39 3.07
CA ASP A 50 17.02 -5.40 3.44
C ASP A 50 16.43 -3.99 3.59
N VAL A 51 15.53 -3.59 2.67
CA VAL A 51 14.82 -2.30 2.77
C VAL A 51 13.98 -2.25 4.03
N ILE A 52 13.22 -3.31 4.33
CA ILE A 52 12.38 -3.38 5.52
C ILE A 52 13.22 -3.28 6.78
N ALA A 53 14.32 -4.01 6.88
CA ALA A 53 15.23 -3.97 8.02
C ALA A 53 15.85 -2.56 8.18
N ALA A 54 16.38 -1.98 7.10
CA ALA A 54 16.97 -0.64 7.13
C ALA A 54 15.97 0.46 7.49
N CYS A 55 14.70 0.29 7.13
CA CYS A 55 13.60 1.18 7.51
C CYS A 55 13.21 1.01 8.98
N ALA A 56 13.15 -0.24 9.47
CA ALA A 56 12.81 -0.55 10.86
C ALA A 56 13.80 0.10 11.83
N ASP A 57 15.09 0.05 11.54
CA ASP A 57 16.16 0.70 12.32
C ASP A 57 15.99 2.24 12.42
N ARG A 58 15.22 2.83 11.52
CA ARG A 58 14.96 4.28 11.43
C ARG A 58 13.54 4.67 11.84
N GLY A 59 12.69 3.70 12.19
CA GLY A 59 11.28 3.94 12.48
C GLY A 59 10.46 4.38 11.25
N ILE A 60 10.92 4.04 10.03
CA ILE A 60 10.26 4.37 8.78
C ILE A 60 9.24 3.27 8.44
N PRO A 61 7.94 3.56 8.34
CA PRO A 61 6.95 2.57 7.94
C PRO A 61 7.16 2.10 6.49
N VAL A 62 7.11 0.79 6.27
CA VAL A 62 7.20 0.18 4.94
C VAL A 62 5.84 -0.39 4.54
N LEU A 63 5.38 -0.03 3.34
CA LEU A 63 4.19 -0.61 2.74
C LEU A 63 4.58 -1.36 1.47
N ALA A 64 3.96 -2.53 1.21
CA ALA A 64 4.27 -3.31 0.03
C ALA A 64 3.02 -3.57 -0.82
N ASP A 65 3.12 -3.32 -2.13
CA ASP A 65 2.18 -3.80 -3.13
C ASP A 65 2.68 -5.15 -3.65
N PRO A 66 2.09 -6.28 -3.19
CA PRO A 66 2.69 -7.58 -3.39
C PRO A 66 2.42 -8.12 -4.79
N LYS A 67 3.37 -8.92 -5.32
CA LYS A 67 3.23 -9.65 -6.57
C LYS A 67 3.69 -11.08 -6.40
N LEU A 68 3.22 -11.97 -7.29
CA LEU A 68 3.51 -13.40 -7.27
C LEU A 68 3.03 -14.05 -5.95
N ASP A 69 3.62 -15.16 -5.55
CA ASP A 69 3.19 -16.04 -4.46
C ASP A 69 4.06 -15.98 -3.19
N ASP A 70 5.35 -15.64 -3.31
CA ASP A 70 6.24 -15.51 -2.14
C ASP A 70 6.07 -14.14 -1.45
N TRP A 71 5.00 -13.99 -0.67
CA TRP A 71 4.81 -12.77 0.13
C TRP A 71 5.61 -12.77 1.44
N GLY A 72 6.22 -13.88 1.81
CA GLY A 72 7.15 -13.94 2.95
C GLY A 72 8.36 -13.01 2.80
N ARG A 73 8.68 -12.56 1.57
CA ARG A 73 9.73 -11.55 1.34
C ARG A 73 9.38 -10.15 1.86
N TYR A 74 8.11 -9.88 2.18
CA TYR A 74 7.67 -8.61 2.78
C TYR A 74 7.53 -8.67 4.29
N ALA A 75 8.01 -9.75 4.94
CA ALA A 75 7.95 -9.90 6.40
C ALA A 75 8.55 -8.68 7.10
N GLY A 76 7.81 -8.13 8.08
CA GLY A 76 8.18 -6.90 8.79
C GLY A 76 7.70 -5.60 8.14
N ALA A 77 7.11 -5.63 6.93
CA ALA A 77 6.39 -4.47 6.41
C ALA A 77 5.17 -4.16 7.31
N GLU A 78 4.77 -2.89 7.39
CA GLU A 78 3.61 -2.51 8.20
C GLU A 78 2.27 -2.88 7.56
N CYS A 79 2.21 -2.95 6.22
CA CYS A 79 0.98 -3.25 5.49
C CYS A 79 1.29 -3.79 4.10
N VAL A 80 0.49 -4.75 3.63
CA VAL A 80 0.45 -5.17 2.22
C VAL A 80 -0.87 -4.75 1.58
N THR A 81 -0.85 -4.42 0.26
CA THR A 81 -2.00 -3.86 -0.46
C THR A 81 -2.45 -4.70 -1.66
N PRO A 82 -2.74 -6.01 -1.49
CA PRO A 82 -3.12 -6.85 -2.61
C PRO A 82 -4.46 -6.47 -3.23
N ASN A 83 -4.66 -6.85 -4.49
CA ASN A 83 -5.98 -6.91 -5.08
C ASN A 83 -6.67 -8.27 -4.81
N SER A 84 -7.97 -8.36 -5.18
CA SER A 84 -8.75 -9.59 -4.94
C SER A 84 -8.17 -10.83 -5.62
N ALA A 85 -7.57 -10.70 -6.80
CA ALA A 85 -6.99 -11.83 -7.53
C ALA A 85 -5.69 -12.30 -6.87
N GLU A 86 -4.81 -11.38 -6.49
CA GLU A 86 -3.57 -11.66 -5.75
C GLU A 86 -3.87 -12.29 -4.38
N PHE A 87 -4.83 -11.72 -3.65
CA PHE A 87 -5.26 -12.27 -2.38
C PHE A 87 -5.78 -13.71 -2.52
N ALA A 88 -6.67 -13.95 -3.49
CA ALA A 88 -7.22 -15.28 -3.73
C ALA A 88 -6.14 -16.30 -4.11
N ALA A 89 -5.16 -15.89 -4.94
CA ALA A 89 -4.07 -16.77 -5.38
C ALA A 89 -3.20 -17.26 -4.21
N VAL A 90 -2.93 -16.39 -3.22
CA VAL A 90 -2.03 -16.70 -2.11
C VAL A 90 -2.78 -17.28 -0.90
N SER A 91 -3.98 -16.79 -0.60
CA SER A 91 -4.77 -17.25 0.56
C SER A 91 -5.65 -18.46 0.27
N GLY A 92 -5.93 -18.75 -1.00
CA GLY A 92 -6.93 -19.74 -1.42
C GLY A 92 -8.38 -19.28 -1.20
N CYS A 93 -8.62 -18.04 -0.75
CA CYS A 93 -9.93 -17.49 -0.44
C CYS A 93 -10.44 -16.60 -1.58
N ALA A 94 -11.54 -16.99 -2.23
CA ALA A 94 -12.18 -16.20 -3.29
C ALA A 94 -12.91 -14.93 -2.77
N GLY A 95 -13.03 -14.76 -1.44
CA GLY A 95 -13.65 -13.57 -0.82
C GLY A 95 -15.17 -13.55 -0.96
N GLU A 96 -15.82 -14.70 -0.88
CA GLU A 96 -17.29 -14.84 -1.03
C GLU A 96 -18.04 -14.24 0.17
N THR A 97 -17.54 -14.48 1.38
CA THR A 97 -18.11 -13.95 2.63
C THR A 97 -17.15 -12.99 3.32
N ARG A 98 -17.68 -12.14 4.20
CA ARG A 98 -16.84 -11.23 5.00
C ARG A 98 -16.03 -11.99 6.02
N GLU A 99 -16.65 -12.97 6.67
CA GLU A 99 -16.05 -13.81 7.69
C GLU A 99 -14.90 -14.66 7.10
N GLY A 100 -15.12 -15.26 5.94
CA GLY A 100 -14.07 -16.02 5.23
C GLY A 100 -12.90 -15.16 4.78
N MET A 101 -13.17 -13.92 4.31
CA MET A 101 -12.10 -12.97 3.99
C MET A 101 -11.30 -12.56 5.22
N GLU A 102 -11.97 -12.32 6.34
CA GLU A 102 -11.31 -11.94 7.59
C GLU A 102 -10.40 -13.07 8.08
N GLU A 103 -10.93 -14.29 8.16
CA GLU A 103 -10.16 -15.45 8.58
C GLU A 103 -8.91 -15.66 7.71
N ALA A 104 -9.10 -15.64 6.39
CA ALA A 104 -8.02 -15.81 5.42
C ALA A 104 -6.99 -14.66 5.50
N ALA A 105 -7.44 -13.41 5.62
CA ALA A 105 -6.55 -12.27 5.75
C ALA A 105 -5.72 -12.32 7.02
N ARG A 106 -6.32 -12.63 8.16
CA ARG A 106 -5.62 -12.78 9.44
C ARG A 106 -4.63 -13.96 9.42
N ALA A 107 -5.03 -15.11 8.83
CA ALA A 107 -4.14 -16.25 8.68
C ALA A 107 -2.93 -15.90 7.80
N LEU A 108 -3.16 -15.20 6.69
CA LEU A 108 -2.11 -14.75 5.78
C LEU A 108 -1.18 -13.74 6.46
N CYS A 109 -1.72 -12.73 7.14
CA CYS A 109 -0.93 -11.74 7.88
C CYS A 109 0.01 -12.40 8.90
N ARG A 110 -0.49 -13.36 9.67
CA ARG A 110 0.36 -14.14 10.61
C ARG A 110 1.42 -14.95 9.88
N HIS A 111 1.05 -15.61 8.76
CA HIS A 111 1.97 -16.44 7.98
C HIS A 111 3.14 -15.63 7.41
N ILE A 112 2.87 -14.44 6.89
CA ILE A 112 3.89 -13.58 6.26
C ILE A 112 4.53 -12.58 7.23
N ALA A 113 4.16 -12.60 8.51
CA ALA A 113 4.63 -11.67 9.55
C ALA A 113 4.44 -10.19 9.17
N VAL A 114 3.23 -9.85 8.70
CA VAL A 114 2.81 -8.47 8.39
C VAL A 114 1.53 -8.16 9.18
N PRO A 115 1.47 -7.09 9.98
CA PRO A 115 0.36 -6.86 10.90
C PRO A 115 -0.94 -6.38 10.22
N ARG A 116 -0.86 -5.94 8.94
CA ARG A 116 -2.04 -5.35 8.26
C ARG A 116 -2.11 -5.73 6.79
N LEU A 117 -3.35 -5.88 6.31
CA LEU A 117 -3.65 -6.11 4.91
C LEU A 117 -4.78 -5.17 4.46
N LEU A 118 -4.52 -4.34 3.44
CA LEU A 118 -5.52 -3.52 2.78
C LEU A 118 -5.89 -4.15 1.45
N LEU A 119 -6.97 -4.92 1.42
CA LEU A 119 -7.48 -5.59 0.21
C LEU A 119 -8.21 -4.60 -0.69
N THR A 120 -7.72 -4.41 -1.92
CA THR A 120 -8.44 -3.65 -2.95
C THR A 120 -9.40 -4.57 -3.70
N ARG A 121 -10.69 -4.18 -3.79
CA ARG A 121 -11.78 -5.04 -4.27
C ARG A 121 -12.51 -4.46 -5.48
N GLY A 122 -11.84 -3.60 -6.23
CA GLY A 122 -12.40 -2.93 -7.42
C GLY A 122 -13.69 -2.18 -7.09
N ALA A 123 -14.77 -2.44 -7.83
CA ALA A 123 -16.07 -1.80 -7.61
C ALA A 123 -16.68 -2.06 -6.21
N ARG A 124 -16.18 -3.05 -5.46
CA ARG A 124 -16.61 -3.34 -4.09
C ARG A 124 -15.86 -2.50 -3.04
N GLY A 125 -14.92 -1.64 -3.46
CA GLY A 125 -14.14 -0.77 -2.58
C GLY A 125 -12.95 -1.49 -1.94
N MET A 126 -12.74 -1.30 -0.65
CA MET A 126 -11.57 -1.84 0.06
C MET A 126 -12.00 -2.52 1.37
N ALA A 127 -11.13 -3.41 1.87
CA ALA A 127 -11.25 -3.99 3.20
C ALA A 127 -9.87 -3.93 3.89
N LEU A 128 -9.83 -3.27 5.05
CA LEU A 128 -8.64 -3.23 5.90
C LEU A 128 -8.79 -4.26 7.00
N PHE A 129 -7.80 -5.11 7.12
CA PHE A 129 -7.65 -6.11 8.19
C PHE A 129 -6.41 -5.74 9.00
N GLU A 130 -6.58 -5.57 10.30
CA GLU A 130 -5.52 -5.35 11.26
C GLU A 130 -5.44 -6.56 12.20
N GLU A 131 -4.34 -6.75 12.89
CA GLU A 131 -4.15 -7.87 13.82
C GLU A 131 -5.25 -7.88 14.89
N ASP A 132 -5.53 -6.69 15.45
CA ASP A 132 -6.57 -6.47 16.45
C ASP A 132 -7.73 -5.65 15.87
N GLY A 133 -8.94 -5.86 16.39
CA GLY A 133 -10.14 -5.10 16.05
C GLY A 133 -10.94 -5.69 14.88
N ASP A 134 -12.07 -5.08 14.60
CA ASP A 134 -12.97 -5.49 13.53
C ASP A 134 -12.48 -5.03 12.16
N PRO A 135 -12.71 -5.81 11.08
CA PRO A 135 -12.35 -5.40 9.74
C PRO A 135 -13.10 -4.14 9.29
N LEU A 136 -12.39 -3.21 8.68
CA LEU A 136 -12.99 -2.00 8.12
C LEU A 136 -13.29 -2.19 6.63
N PHE A 137 -14.56 -2.28 6.27
CA PHE A 137 -15.02 -2.32 4.88
C PHE A 137 -15.38 -0.91 4.40
N ILE A 138 -14.73 -0.46 3.33
CA ILE A 138 -14.92 0.85 2.72
C ILE A 138 -15.54 0.65 1.34
N LYS A 139 -16.71 1.27 1.07
CA LYS A 139 -17.37 1.19 -0.23
C LYS A 139 -16.60 1.99 -1.27
N ALA A 140 -16.59 1.51 -2.53
CA ALA A 140 -16.02 2.28 -3.63
C ALA A 140 -16.77 3.61 -3.84
N GLU A 141 -16.03 4.68 -4.07
CA GLU A 141 -16.61 5.99 -4.36
C GLU A 141 -16.98 6.18 -5.85
N ALA A 142 -16.31 5.47 -6.74
CA ALA A 142 -16.57 5.58 -8.17
C ALA A 142 -17.87 4.88 -8.55
N ARG A 143 -18.83 5.66 -9.09
CA ARG A 143 -20.08 5.12 -9.70
C ARG A 143 -19.88 4.72 -11.16
N GLN A 144 -18.89 5.30 -11.83
CA GLN A 144 -18.51 5.00 -13.20
C GLN A 144 -17.01 4.79 -13.24
N VAL A 145 -16.57 3.69 -13.84
CA VAL A 145 -15.18 3.32 -14.03
C VAL A 145 -14.88 3.42 -15.52
N VAL A 146 -13.88 4.21 -15.87
CA VAL A 146 -13.40 4.37 -17.25
C VAL A 146 -12.17 3.51 -17.46
N ASP A 147 -11.21 3.57 -16.54
CA ASP A 147 -9.96 2.81 -16.58
C ASP A 147 -9.50 2.52 -15.15
N VAL A 148 -9.00 1.31 -14.91
CA VAL A 148 -8.46 0.89 -13.60
C VAL A 148 -6.94 1.01 -13.49
N SER A 149 -6.27 1.40 -14.60
CA SER A 149 -4.81 1.50 -14.65
C SER A 149 -4.29 2.53 -13.65
N GLY A 150 -3.28 2.14 -12.86
CA GLY A 150 -2.67 2.99 -11.84
C GLY A 150 -3.50 3.18 -10.55
N ALA A 151 -4.67 2.53 -10.43
CA ALA A 151 -5.46 2.63 -9.20
C ALA A 151 -4.74 2.02 -8.00
N GLY A 152 -4.08 0.86 -8.15
CA GLY A 152 -3.28 0.20 -7.11
C GLY A 152 -2.10 1.08 -6.67
N ASP A 153 -1.34 1.61 -7.64
CA ASP A 153 -0.22 2.52 -7.38
C ASP A 153 -0.68 3.78 -6.62
N THR A 154 -1.85 4.31 -7.00
CA THR A 154 -2.44 5.46 -6.29
C THR A 154 -2.82 5.10 -4.85
N VAL A 155 -3.39 3.91 -4.64
CA VAL A 155 -3.76 3.43 -3.29
C VAL A 155 -2.54 3.38 -2.40
N ILE A 156 -1.49 2.69 -2.81
CA ILE A 156 -0.30 2.53 -1.96
C ILE A 156 0.43 3.85 -1.75
N ALA A 157 0.53 4.72 -2.76
CA ALA A 157 1.15 6.02 -2.65
C ALA A 157 0.43 6.93 -1.64
N VAL A 158 -0.91 7.02 -1.73
CA VAL A 158 -1.70 7.82 -0.78
C VAL A 158 -1.68 7.21 0.62
N LEU A 159 -1.75 5.88 0.73
CA LEU A 159 -1.65 5.20 2.01
C LEU A 159 -0.31 5.51 2.70
N ALA A 160 0.80 5.43 1.98
CA ALA A 160 2.14 5.74 2.48
C ALA A 160 2.25 7.21 2.90
N ALA A 161 1.79 8.14 2.07
CA ALA A 161 1.80 9.57 2.40
C ALA A 161 1.00 9.89 3.67
N CYS A 162 -0.19 9.27 3.82
CA CYS A 162 -1.00 9.41 5.03
C CYS A 162 -0.29 8.83 6.27
N ARG A 163 0.39 7.69 6.12
CA ARG A 163 1.16 7.08 7.21
C ARG A 163 2.37 7.92 7.60
N ALA A 164 3.08 8.47 6.63
CA ALA A 164 4.17 9.44 6.86
C ALA A 164 3.70 10.65 7.69
N CYS A 165 2.44 11.04 7.56
CA CYS A 165 1.81 12.12 8.33
C CYS A 165 1.18 11.65 9.66
N GLY A 166 1.41 10.40 10.08
CA GLY A 166 0.92 9.86 11.35
C GLY A 166 -0.58 9.52 11.40
N LEU A 167 -1.28 9.48 10.25
CA LEU A 167 -2.69 9.08 10.22
C LEU A 167 -2.83 7.59 10.56
N SER A 168 -3.93 7.21 11.23
CA SER A 168 -4.26 5.80 11.44
C SER A 168 -4.52 5.09 10.10
N TYR A 169 -4.32 3.77 10.03
CA TYR A 169 -4.59 2.98 8.82
C TYR A 169 -6.03 3.10 8.35
N ALA A 170 -6.99 3.16 9.27
CA ALA A 170 -8.40 3.37 8.93
C ALA A 170 -8.65 4.69 8.19
N ARG A 171 -8.01 5.78 8.60
CA ARG A 171 -8.08 7.08 7.92
C ARG A 171 -7.33 7.06 6.60
N ALA A 172 -6.13 6.53 6.59
CA ALA A 172 -5.31 6.42 5.39
C ALA A 172 -5.99 5.59 4.30
N ALA A 173 -6.63 4.46 4.65
CA ALA A 173 -7.41 3.64 3.73
C ALA A 173 -8.61 4.38 3.12
N ARG A 174 -9.31 5.22 3.90
CA ARG A 174 -10.39 6.07 3.36
C ARG A 174 -9.86 7.09 2.37
N CYS A 175 -8.75 7.77 2.69
CA CYS A 175 -8.10 8.69 1.77
C CYS A 175 -7.64 7.99 0.48
N ALA A 176 -7.04 6.80 0.61
CA ALA A 176 -6.62 6.00 -0.54
C ALA A 176 -7.79 5.57 -1.42
N ASN A 177 -8.94 5.17 -0.81
CA ASN A 177 -10.16 4.82 -1.55
C ASN A 177 -10.73 6.03 -2.31
N ALA A 178 -10.74 7.21 -1.70
CA ALA A 178 -11.17 8.45 -2.36
C ALA A 178 -10.29 8.78 -3.57
N ALA A 179 -8.97 8.70 -3.41
CA ALA A 179 -8.00 8.93 -4.48
C ALA A 179 -8.15 7.92 -5.62
N ALA A 180 -8.26 6.64 -5.32
CA ALA A 180 -8.50 5.59 -6.32
C ALA A 180 -9.81 5.84 -7.09
N GLY A 181 -10.87 6.25 -6.40
CA GLY A 181 -12.15 6.62 -7.02
C GLY A 181 -12.06 7.79 -8.00
N MET A 182 -11.05 8.65 -7.88
CA MET A 182 -10.79 9.73 -8.85
C MET A 182 -10.03 9.22 -10.07
N VAL A 183 -9.00 8.41 -9.86
CA VAL A 183 -8.17 7.86 -10.95
C VAL A 183 -8.99 7.02 -11.90
N VAL A 184 -9.82 6.10 -11.39
CA VAL A 184 -10.60 5.18 -12.24
C VAL A 184 -11.66 5.87 -13.10
N ARG A 185 -11.92 7.17 -12.89
CA ARG A 185 -12.81 7.98 -13.73
C ARG A 185 -12.10 8.68 -14.89
N LYS A 186 -10.78 8.63 -14.91
CA LYS A 186 -9.95 9.21 -15.96
C LYS A 186 -9.52 8.11 -16.94
N ALA A 187 -9.27 8.45 -18.19
CA ALA A 187 -8.71 7.54 -19.17
C ALA A 187 -7.18 7.48 -19.01
N GLY A 188 -6.63 6.29 -19.05
CA GLY A 188 -5.20 6.04 -18.88
C GLY A 188 -4.68 6.32 -17.47
N THR A 189 -3.36 6.20 -17.30
CA THR A 189 -2.68 6.52 -16.04
C THR A 189 -2.65 8.03 -15.84
N SER A 190 -3.50 8.54 -14.99
CA SER A 190 -3.61 9.97 -14.69
C SER A 190 -3.28 10.25 -13.23
N PRO A 191 -2.44 11.25 -12.93
CA PRO A 191 -2.16 11.64 -11.56
C PRO A 191 -3.40 12.27 -10.91
N VAL A 192 -3.45 12.17 -9.58
CA VAL A 192 -4.43 12.91 -8.76
C VAL A 192 -3.81 14.24 -8.38
N SER A 193 -4.46 15.36 -8.75
CA SER A 193 -4.00 16.65 -8.29
C SER A 193 -4.36 16.86 -6.81
N ARG A 194 -3.64 17.78 -6.17
CA ARG A 194 -3.90 18.16 -4.78
C ARG A 194 -5.33 18.68 -4.60
N GLU A 195 -5.79 19.52 -5.52
CA GLU A 195 -7.11 20.13 -5.49
C GLU A 195 -8.21 19.07 -5.61
N GLU A 196 -8.05 18.13 -6.53
CA GLU A 196 -8.95 16.99 -6.73
C GLU A 196 -9.03 16.15 -5.46
N PHE A 197 -7.88 15.80 -4.89
CA PHE A 197 -7.81 15.00 -3.67
C PHE A 197 -8.51 15.70 -2.49
N LEU A 198 -8.20 16.96 -2.24
CA LEU A 198 -8.84 17.74 -1.18
C LEU A 198 -10.35 17.89 -1.38
N TYR A 199 -10.79 18.05 -2.63
CA TYR A 199 -12.21 18.11 -2.96
C TYR A 199 -12.93 16.80 -2.64
N ALA A 200 -12.35 15.65 -3.01
CA ALA A 200 -12.94 14.34 -2.73
C ALA A 200 -13.01 14.06 -1.22
N VAL A 201 -11.90 14.29 -0.50
CA VAL A 201 -11.86 14.10 0.96
C VAL A 201 -12.86 14.99 1.70
N ARG A 202 -13.10 16.22 1.23
CA ARG A 202 -14.10 17.15 1.81
C ARG A 202 -15.53 16.73 1.53
N ARG A 203 -15.79 16.15 0.36
CA ARG A 203 -17.13 15.78 -0.08
C ARG A 203 -17.66 14.50 0.58
N ASP A 204 -16.75 13.63 1.01
CA ASP A 204 -17.07 12.39 1.75
C ASP A 204 -17.46 12.65 3.23
N GLY A 205 -17.60 13.93 3.58
CA GLY A 205 -17.96 14.46 4.90
C GLY A 205 -19.32 14.10 5.46
N GLY A 206 -19.94 13.01 5.00
CA GLY A 206 -21.11 12.41 5.66
C GLY A 206 -20.77 11.73 6.99
N SER A 207 -19.52 11.54 7.35
CA SER A 207 -19.03 11.09 8.68
C SER A 207 -17.51 11.19 8.81
N ALA A 208 -16.82 12.01 8.01
CA ALA A 208 -15.46 12.34 8.33
C ALA A 208 -15.48 13.17 9.62
N PRO A 209 -14.70 12.82 10.65
CA PRO A 209 -14.49 13.78 11.71
C PRO A 209 -14.06 15.06 11.02
N LYS A 210 -14.52 16.19 11.52
CA LYS A 210 -14.08 17.53 11.13
C LYS A 210 -12.55 17.51 11.15
N ILE A 211 -12.05 16.99 10.23
CA ILE A 211 -11.02 16.97 9.32
C ILE A 211 -9.83 17.79 9.73
N MET A 212 -8.69 17.22 9.47
CA MET A 212 -7.42 17.90 9.59
C MET A 212 -7.60 19.40 9.79
N ASP A 213 -7.28 19.93 10.94
CA ASP A 213 -7.23 21.35 11.13
C ASP A 213 -6.18 21.93 10.16
N LEU A 214 -6.27 23.21 9.90
CA LEU A 214 -5.39 23.90 8.95
C LEU A 214 -3.88 23.62 9.20
N PRO A 215 -3.39 23.46 10.45
CA PRO A 215 -2.04 23.04 10.77
C PRO A 215 -1.67 21.66 10.23
N GLN A 216 -2.49 20.63 10.46
CA GLN A 216 -2.25 19.25 9.97
C GLN A 216 -2.22 19.19 8.45
N LEU A 217 -3.07 19.99 7.78
CA LEU A 217 -3.07 20.09 6.32
C LEU A 217 -1.82 20.84 5.81
N ARG A 218 -1.33 21.83 6.54
CA ARG A 218 -0.09 22.55 6.21
C ARG A 218 1.14 21.67 6.34
N GLU A 219 1.20 20.79 7.35
CA GLU A 219 2.27 19.82 7.51
C GLU A 219 2.27 18.80 6.36
N LEU A 220 1.09 18.26 6.00
CA LEU A 220 0.94 17.38 4.84
C LEU A 220 1.46 18.05 3.55
N VAL A 221 1.16 19.32 3.38
CA VAL A 221 1.57 20.12 2.21
C VAL A 221 3.05 20.48 2.25
N ALA A 222 3.62 20.69 3.43
CA ALA A 222 5.04 20.98 3.58
C ALA A 222 5.91 19.78 3.20
N CYS A 223 5.49 18.56 3.56
CA CYS A 223 6.15 17.32 3.14
C CYS A 223 6.15 17.10 1.61
N TRP A 224 5.20 17.71 0.87
CA TRP A 224 5.12 17.58 -0.60
C TRP A 224 5.85 18.69 -1.35
N ARG A 225 6.48 19.63 -0.66
CA ARG A 225 7.23 20.73 -1.27
C ARG A 225 8.75 20.54 -1.22
N GLN A 226 9.23 19.47 -0.60
CA GLN A 226 10.62 19.03 -0.63
C GLN A 226 10.79 17.88 -1.65
#